data_249f8a221fb558281a88e45382a192d5
#
_entry.id   249f8a221fb558281a88e45382a192d5
#
_cell.length_a   1.000
_cell.length_b   1.000
_cell.length_c   1.000
_cell.angle_alpha   90.00
_cell.angle_beta   90.00
_cell.angle_gamma   90.00
#
_symmetry.space_group_name_H-M   'P 1'
#
loop_
_entity.id
_entity.type
_entity.pdbx_description
1 polymer ?
#
loop_
_entity_poly.entity_id
_entity_poly.type
_entity_poly.pdbx_seq_one_letter_code
_entity_poly.pdbx_strand_id
1 'polypeptide(L)'
;MDQDNLKNVIDRAFDNILDVGINTKGEIRDAVDETLNLLDSGKLRVAEPLGSSKWRVNQWSKKAVLLSFRLNDMGLIQGGPESWDCGPSVWWDKVKSKFSNWSSDEFKKAGFRAVPGSIVRHSAFIN
;
A
#
# COMPACT_ATOMS: atom_id res chain seq x y z
N MET A 1 -10.26 8.68 -10.02
CA MET A 1 -10.18 8.22 -11.46
C MET A 1 -10.88 6.88 -11.60
N ASP A 2 -11.40 6.54 -12.79
CA ASP A 2 -11.83 5.15 -13.02
C ASP A 2 -10.62 4.21 -13.15
N GLN A 3 -10.85 2.90 -13.04
CA GLN A 3 -9.76 1.92 -13.03
C GLN A 3 -8.99 1.85 -14.35
N ASP A 4 -9.64 2.09 -15.49
CA ASP A 4 -8.98 2.08 -16.79
C ASP A 4 -8.03 3.28 -16.95
N ASN A 5 -8.44 4.43 -16.44
CA ASN A 5 -7.57 5.61 -16.41
C ASN A 5 -6.39 5.43 -15.47
N LEU A 6 -6.63 4.91 -14.25
CA LEU A 6 -5.55 4.57 -13.32
C LEU A 6 -4.52 3.63 -13.97
N LYS A 7 -5.01 2.55 -14.60
CA LYS A 7 -4.17 1.59 -15.31
C LYS A 7 -3.32 2.25 -16.38
N ASN A 8 -3.92 3.11 -17.20
CA ASN A 8 -3.20 3.79 -18.29
C ASN A 8 -2.10 4.73 -17.77
N VAL A 9 -2.39 5.49 -16.71
CA VAL A 9 -1.40 6.38 -16.08
C VAL A 9 -0.25 5.57 -15.50
N ILE A 10 -0.55 4.49 -14.77
CA ILE A 10 0.44 3.63 -14.13
C ILE A 10 1.30 2.89 -15.15
N ASP A 11 0.71 2.31 -16.20
CA ASP A 11 1.45 1.61 -17.25
C ASP A 11 2.42 2.57 -17.95
N ARG A 12 1.96 3.76 -18.32
CA ARG A 12 2.81 4.82 -18.93
C ARG A 12 3.93 5.28 -18.01
N ALA A 13 3.64 5.48 -16.72
CA ALA A 13 4.66 5.86 -15.74
C ALA A 13 5.68 4.76 -15.52
N PHE A 14 5.25 3.51 -15.52
CA PHE A 14 6.12 2.35 -15.35
C PHE A 14 7.05 2.15 -16.56
N ASP A 15 6.57 2.40 -17.78
CA ASP A 15 7.40 2.34 -18.98
C ASP A 15 8.52 3.42 -18.97
N ASN A 16 8.31 4.51 -18.21
CA ASN A 16 9.29 5.58 -18.01
C ASN A 16 9.73 5.65 -16.54
N ILE A 17 9.93 4.50 -15.91
CA ILE A 17 10.15 4.38 -14.45
C ILE A 17 11.38 5.16 -13.95
N LEU A 18 12.38 5.39 -14.82
CA LEU A 18 13.58 6.15 -14.45
C LEU A 18 13.29 7.63 -14.20
N ASP A 19 12.22 8.17 -14.79
CA ASP A 19 11.79 9.56 -14.62
C ASP A 19 10.91 9.76 -13.37
N VAL A 20 10.53 8.65 -12.70
CA VAL A 20 9.71 8.68 -11.48
C VAL A 20 10.61 8.66 -10.26
N GLY A 21 10.43 9.60 -9.36
CA GLY A 21 11.21 9.72 -8.12
C GLY A 21 10.47 10.48 -7.01
N ILE A 22 11.16 10.73 -5.91
CA ILE A 22 10.59 11.37 -4.71
C ILE A 22 10.00 12.76 -4.97
N ASN A 23 10.49 13.46 -5.99
CA ASN A 23 10.01 14.80 -6.38
C ASN A 23 8.86 14.75 -7.38
N THR A 24 8.48 13.59 -7.90
CA THR A 24 7.34 13.44 -8.82
C THR A 24 6.04 13.77 -8.09
N LYS A 25 5.25 14.67 -8.70
CA LYS A 25 3.95 15.15 -8.17
C LYS A 25 2.87 15.02 -9.24
N GLY A 26 1.62 15.33 -8.86
CA GLY A 26 0.48 15.38 -9.77
C GLY A 26 0.01 13.98 -10.19
N GLU A 27 -0.46 13.86 -11.43
CA GLU A 27 -1.22 12.72 -11.94
C GLU A 27 -0.62 11.34 -11.60
N ILE A 28 0.70 11.19 -11.74
CA ILE A 28 1.37 9.91 -11.47
C ILE A 28 1.29 9.56 -9.98
N ARG A 29 1.61 10.51 -9.11
CA ARG A 29 1.54 10.30 -7.65
C ARG A 29 0.11 10.02 -7.23
N ASP A 30 -0.84 10.83 -7.70
CA ASP A 30 -2.25 10.69 -7.35
C ASP A 30 -2.81 9.33 -7.79
N ALA A 31 -2.46 8.87 -9.00
CA ALA A 31 -2.87 7.57 -9.52
C ALA A 31 -2.27 6.40 -8.71
N VAL A 32 -1.01 6.50 -8.30
CA VAL A 32 -0.37 5.48 -7.45
C VAL A 32 -1.02 5.45 -6.08
N ASP A 33 -1.19 6.60 -5.43
CA ASP A 33 -1.79 6.69 -4.09
C ASP A 33 -3.24 6.18 -4.10
N GLU A 34 -4.04 6.55 -5.10
CA GLU A 34 -5.40 6.04 -5.26
C GLU A 34 -5.44 4.52 -5.46
N THR A 35 -4.54 3.98 -6.28
CA THR A 35 -4.44 2.53 -6.50
C THR A 35 -4.08 1.79 -5.20
N LEU A 36 -3.13 2.31 -4.42
CA LEU A 36 -2.77 1.71 -3.13
C LEU A 36 -3.94 1.74 -2.13
N ASN A 37 -4.72 2.82 -2.11
CA ASN A 37 -5.91 2.94 -1.26
C ASN A 37 -7.02 1.97 -1.70
N LEU A 38 -7.19 1.74 -3.00
CA LEU A 38 -8.13 0.75 -3.52
C LEU A 38 -7.71 -0.68 -3.14
N LEU A 39 -6.40 -0.99 -3.18
CA LEU A 39 -5.86 -2.26 -2.72
C LEU A 39 -6.05 -2.42 -1.20
N ASP A 40 -5.74 -1.39 -0.42
CA ASP A 40 -5.86 -1.39 1.05
C ASP A 40 -7.30 -1.64 1.51
N SER A 41 -8.27 -1.09 0.80
CA SER A 41 -9.70 -1.25 1.08
C SER A 41 -10.34 -2.51 0.47
N GLY A 42 -9.60 -3.28 -0.32
CA GLY A 42 -10.09 -4.46 -1.03
C GLY A 42 -11.02 -4.18 -2.23
N LYS A 43 -11.19 -2.91 -2.60
CA LYS A 43 -11.96 -2.52 -3.80
C LYS A 43 -11.26 -2.87 -5.11
N LEU A 44 -9.95 -3.03 -5.04
CA LEU A 44 -9.11 -3.57 -6.10
C LEU A 44 -8.35 -4.76 -5.55
N ARG A 45 -8.22 -5.83 -6.32
CA ARG A 45 -7.45 -7.02 -5.95
C ARG A 45 -6.33 -7.23 -6.95
N VAL A 46 -5.18 -7.69 -6.47
CA VAL A 46 -4.05 -8.04 -7.34
C VAL A 46 -4.41 -9.22 -8.24
N ALA A 47 -5.18 -10.16 -7.72
CA ALA A 47 -5.70 -11.30 -8.46
C ALA A 47 -7.19 -11.50 -8.13
N GLU A 48 -7.99 -11.79 -9.13
CA GLU A 48 -9.44 -11.96 -9.04
C GLU A 48 -9.86 -13.29 -9.65
N PRO A 49 -10.74 -14.06 -8.98
CA PRO A 49 -11.29 -15.27 -9.55
C PRO A 49 -12.27 -14.93 -10.69
N LEU A 50 -12.14 -15.63 -11.80
CA LEU A 50 -13.04 -15.52 -12.96
C LEU A 50 -14.06 -16.67 -13.02
N GLY A 51 -14.13 -17.50 -11.97
CA GLY A 51 -14.89 -18.75 -11.97
C GLY A 51 -14.09 -19.91 -12.61
N SER A 52 -14.60 -21.16 -12.45
CA SER A 52 -14.01 -22.38 -13.05
C SER A 52 -12.49 -22.51 -12.87
N SER A 53 -11.97 -22.18 -11.71
CA SER A 53 -10.53 -22.23 -11.37
C SER A 53 -9.62 -21.30 -12.21
N LYS A 54 -10.20 -20.32 -12.92
CA LYS A 54 -9.45 -19.29 -13.65
C LYS A 54 -9.27 -18.05 -12.82
N TRP A 55 -8.13 -17.39 -12.97
CA TRP A 55 -7.78 -16.15 -12.29
C TRP A 55 -7.34 -15.09 -13.29
N ARG A 56 -7.71 -13.85 -13.00
CA ARG A 56 -7.16 -12.66 -13.66
C ARG A 56 -6.17 -12.00 -12.72
N VAL A 57 -4.97 -11.73 -13.20
CA VAL A 57 -3.95 -10.98 -12.45
C VAL A 57 -3.89 -9.56 -12.98
N ASN A 58 -4.11 -8.59 -12.09
CA ASN A 58 -4.04 -7.17 -12.40
C ASN A 58 -2.59 -6.68 -12.30
N GLN A 59 -1.76 -6.98 -13.31
CA GLN A 59 -0.33 -6.65 -13.31
C GLN A 59 -0.05 -5.16 -13.11
N TRP A 60 -0.95 -4.29 -13.59
CA TRP A 60 -0.81 -2.85 -13.44
C TRP A 60 -0.86 -2.42 -11.96
N SER A 61 -1.61 -3.10 -11.10
CA SER A 61 -1.63 -2.80 -9.68
C SER A 61 -0.30 -3.12 -8.99
N LYS A 62 0.40 -4.16 -9.43
CA LYS A 62 1.77 -4.46 -8.99
C LYS A 62 2.74 -3.36 -9.44
N LYS A 63 2.60 -2.85 -10.67
CA LYS A 63 3.40 -1.73 -11.16
C LYS A 63 3.20 -0.49 -10.28
N ALA A 64 1.97 -0.20 -9.84
CA ALA A 64 1.70 0.88 -8.89
C ALA A 64 2.47 0.71 -7.57
N VAL A 65 2.49 -0.49 -7.01
CA VAL A 65 3.28 -0.80 -5.80
C VAL A 65 4.77 -0.55 -6.04
N LEU A 66 5.32 -0.98 -7.17
CA LEU A 66 6.73 -0.75 -7.50
C LEU A 66 7.05 0.73 -7.71
N LEU A 67 6.15 1.49 -8.35
CA LEU A 67 6.28 2.94 -8.50
C LEU A 67 6.26 3.65 -7.14
N SER A 68 5.46 3.19 -6.19
CA SER A 68 5.38 3.80 -4.86
C SER A 68 6.72 3.78 -4.12
N PHE A 69 7.55 2.75 -4.33
CA PHE A 69 8.89 2.69 -3.74
C PHE A 69 9.84 3.75 -4.29
N ARG A 70 9.60 4.23 -5.50
CA ARG A 70 10.37 5.33 -6.09
C ARG A 70 9.82 6.70 -5.67
N LEU A 71 8.51 6.81 -5.52
CA LEU A 71 7.83 8.03 -5.11
C LEU A 71 8.07 8.40 -3.65
N ASN A 72 8.35 7.42 -2.79
CA ASN A 72 8.53 7.63 -1.37
C ASN A 72 9.99 7.46 -0.95
N ASP A 73 10.44 8.36 -0.08
CA ASP A 73 11.77 8.26 0.52
C ASP A 73 11.72 7.44 1.81
N MET A 74 12.89 7.01 2.25
CA MET A 74 13.06 6.37 3.55
C MET A 74 12.73 7.35 4.68
N GLY A 75 12.12 6.85 5.72
CA GLY A 75 11.78 7.66 6.88
C GLY A 75 11.62 6.82 8.14
N LEU A 76 11.63 7.48 9.28
CA LEU A 76 11.34 6.85 10.56
C LEU A 76 9.85 6.50 10.66
N ILE A 77 9.56 5.27 11.03
CA ILE A 77 8.21 4.80 11.36
C ILE A 77 8.19 4.46 12.84
N GLN A 78 7.41 5.21 13.61
CA GLN A 78 7.24 5.00 15.04
C GLN A 78 6.11 4.02 15.33
N GLY A 79 6.08 3.48 16.55
CA GLY A 79 5.06 2.55 17.02
C GLY A 79 5.42 1.07 16.84
N GLY A 80 6.70 0.78 16.68
CA GLY A 80 7.23 -0.59 16.75
C GLY A 80 6.95 -1.27 18.09
N PRO A 81 7.35 -2.53 18.22
CA PRO A 81 7.21 -3.23 19.50
C PRO A 81 7.89 -2.45 20.61
N GLU A 82 7.18 -2.24 21.71
CA GLU A 82 7.75 -1.62 22.88
C GLU A 82 8.85 -2.51 23.43
N SER A 83 10.02 -1.95 23.66
CA SER A 83 11.01 -2.60 24.51
C SER A 83 10.72 -2.22 25.97
N TRP A 84 10.88 -3.16 26.88
CA TRP A 84 10.59 -2.98 28.30
C TRP A 84 11.32 -1.79 28.93
N ASP A 85 12.50 -1.46 28.42
CA ASP A 85 13.40 -0.51 29.06
C ASP A 85 13.64 0.79 28.28
N CYS A 86 13.27 0.86 27.01
CA CYS A 86 13.73 1.92 26.11
C CYS A 86 12.62 2.68 25.36
N GLY A 87 11.35 2.43 25.64
CA GLY A 87 10.23 3.04 24.92
C GLY A 87 9.96 2.41 23.55
N PRO A 88 9.15 3.03 22.71
CA PRO A 88 8.74 2.46 21.41
C PRO A 88 9.92 2.31 20.47
N SER A 89 10.02 1.14 19.83
CA SER A 89 10.96 0.92 18.75
C SER A 89 10.60 1.76 17.52
N VAL A 90 11.59 2.03 16.69
CA VAL A 90 11.40 2.71 15.41
C VAL A 90 11.89 1.82 14.28
N TRP A 91 11.23 1.94 13.13
CA TRP A 91 11.69 1.33 11.89
C TRP A 91 12.17 2.40 10.91
N TRP A 92 13.02 2.00 10.00
CA TRP A 92 13.49 2.81 8.90
C TRP A 92 13.01 2.20 7.59
N ASP A 93 11.94 2.75 7.02
CA ASP A 93 11.33 2.25 5.79
C ASP A 93 10.55 3.36 5.08
N LYS A 94 10.12 3.07 3.88
CA LYS A 94 9.31 3.99 3.05
C LYS A 94 7.84 3.60 2.96
N VAL A 95 7.42 2.45 3.49
CA VAL A 95 6.04 1.97 3.46
C VAL A 95 5.42 2.00 4.85
N LYS A 96 4.35 2.76 4.99
CA LYS A 96 3.61 2.89 6.26
C LYS A 96 2.98 1.56 6.67
N SER A 97 2.79 1.38 7.97
CA SER A 97 1.89 0.35 8.48
C SER A 97 0.45 0.61 8.02
N LYS A 98 -0.30 -0.46 7.71
CA LYS A 98 -1.74 -0.38 7.49
C LYS A 98 -2.46 0.32 8.66
N PHE A 99 -1.97 0.12 9.87
CA PHE A 99 -2.57 0.59 11.11
C PHE A 99 -2.08 1.97 11.58
N SER A 100 -1.30 2.70 10.77
CA SER A 100 -0.69 3.98 11.18
C SER A 100 -1.69 5.00 11.73
N ASN A 101 -2.92 4.99 11.20
CA ASN A 101 -3.99 5.92 11.58
C ASN A 101 -5.18 5.20 12.23
N TRP A 102 -5.00 3.96 12.67
CA TRP A 102 -6.06 3.19 13.30
C TRP A 102 -6.16 3.50 14.79
N SER A 103 -7.38 3.71 15.26
CA SER A 103 -7.74 3.73 16.67
C SER A 103 -8.39 2.40 17.10
N SER A 104 -8.80 2.33 18.33
CA SER A 104 -9.54 1.16 18.84
C SER A 104 -10.84 0.88 18.08
N ASP A 105 -11.46 1.91 17.50
CA ASP A 105 -12.72 1.76 16.79
C ASP A 105 -12.54 1.07 15.44
N GLU A 106 -11.46 1.38 14.71
CA GLU A 106 -11.12 0.70 13.48
C GLU A 106 -10.83 -0.79 13.73
N PHE A 107 -10.08 -1.12 14.77
CA PHE A 107 -9.80 -2.51 15.14
C PHE A 107 -11.07 -3.28 15.54
N LYS A 108 -11.95 -2.68 16.35
CA LYS A 108 -13.23 -3.29 16.73
C LYS A 108 -14.11 -3.54 15.51
N LYS A 109 -14.17 -2.58 14.59
CA LYS A 109 -14.94 -2.72 13.35
C LYS A 109 -14.37 -3.79 12.42
N ALA A 110 -13.06 -3.88 12.33
CA ALA A 110 -12.37 -4.87 11.51
C ALA A 110 -12.50 -6.30 12.07
N GLY A 111 -12.62 -6.44 13.40
CA GLY A 111 -12.91 -7.72 14.04
C GLY A 111 -11.73 -8.70 14.13
N PHE A 112 -10.50 -8.25 13.94
CA PHE A 112 -9.30 -9.08 14.11
C PHE A 112 -8.33 -8.50 15.15
N ARG A 113 -7.36 -9.31 15.55
CA ARG A 113 -6.26 -8.90 16.42
C ARG A 113 -4.97 -8.74 15.62
N ALA A 114 -4.27 -7.62 15.83
CA ALA A 114 -2.90 -7.43 15.36
C ALA A 114 -1.97 -7.62 16.58
N VAL A 115 -1.39 -8.79 16.73
CA VAL A 115 -0.53 -9.09 17.87
C VAL A 115 0.80 -8.35 17.78
N PRO A 116 1.46 -8.03 18.92
CA PRO A 116 2.79 -7.44 18.89
C PRO A 116 3.76 -8.25 18.03
N GLY A 117 4.52 -7.55 17.17
CA GLY A 117 5.42 -8.18 16.20
C GLY A 117 4.79 -8.56 14.87
N SER A 118 3.46 -8.42 14.69
CA SER A 118 2.84 -8.58 13.38
C SER A 118 3.17 -7.39 12.49
N ILE A 119 3.40 -7.66 11.20
CA ILE A 119 3.71 -6.64 10.20
C ILE A 119 2.64 -6.68 9.11
N VAL A 120 1.90 -5.58 8.99
CA VAL A 120 0.92 -5.37 7.91
C VAL A 120 1.20 -4.02 7.29
N ARG A 121 1.65 -4.02 6.06
CA ARG A 121 1.98 -2.79 5.33
C ARG A 121 0.72 -2.17 4.72
N HIS A 122 0.73 -0.85 4.53
CA HIS A 122 -0.30 -0.15 3.77
C HIS A 122 -0.47 -0.80 2.39
N SER A 123 -1.69 -0.85 1.89
CA SER A 123 -2.16 -1.56 0.69
C SER A 123 -2.42 -3.06 0.86
N ALA A 124 -2.11 -3.67 1.99
CA ALA A 124 -2.57 -5.02 2.29
C ALA A 124 -4.05 -5.02 2.69
N PHE A 125 -4.87 -5.85 2.06
CA PHE A 125 -6.25 -6.07 2.46
C PHE A 125 -6.37 -7.33 3.31
N ILE A 126 -7.04 -7.21 4.46
CA ILE A 126 -7.39 -8.32 5.34
C ILE A 126 -8.92 -8.51 5.23
N ASN A 127 -9.32 -9.70 4.77
CA ASN A 127 -10.73 -10.06 4.57
C ASN A 127 -11.34 -10.60 5.86
#